data_498300c609b749570ed603f5f5980348
#
_entry.id   498300c609b749570ed603f5f5980348
#
_cell.length_a   1.000
_cell.length_b   1.000
_cell.length_c   1.000
_cell.angle_alpha   90.00
_cell.angle_beta   90.00
_cell.angle_gamma   90.00
#
_symmetry.space_group_name_H-M   'P 1'
#
loop_
_entity.id
_entity.type
_entity.pdbx_description
1 polymer ?
#
loop_
_entity_poly.entity_id
_entity_poly.type
_entity_poly.pdbx_seq_one_letter_code
_entity_poly.pdbx_strand_id
1 'polypeptide(L)'
;RQMCIRDRSLVVALLLASSASCWYADLKGKWQRVAYILIALPLLYWTAGAAHFIFMGWVIVREFRLNLKGKNFWGGVGVFWGVGLWGIGCPLLASMWVQFPIYRLMGGIGYYRFPAVIPWIEIGLAVLLVVLPFLLSALPALKKKPVFYGVLQVVAVTLFGYYYVVAGCDMDKEEAMEYDQLVRNKQWQEIIEKAEEKSPVSPFGVTCLNLALGKTGQMGDRMFEFYQNGTEGLLPEFQRDFTSPLPTSEAYYHLGMVNTAQRFTFEAMEAIPNFNKSGRCFKRLAETNLINGQYEVAAKYLRLLRKTIFYKDWAEDAMTYLYNEEKINAHKEWGWLRQIRYTEDFLFSSQETDIMLGLLYQHNHRNRMAFEYMLAYVLQQRDLERFMKYYPLGKHAGYDHIPRSYQEALIYVWTQTHKNFQGMPWSISPQVVRDVTEFARIYTSQQNARQMLEARFGSTYWNYLLLRK
;
A
#
# COMPACT_ATOMS: atom_id res chain seq x y z
N ARG A 1 -5.39 -7.27 1.37
CA ARG A 1 -6.44 -7.71 0.41
C ARG A 1 -5.96 -7.75 -1.05
N GLN A 2 -5.12 -6.83 -1.53
CA GLN A 2 -4.59 -6.93 -2.92
C GLN A 2 -3.65 -8.13 -3.11
N MET A 3 -2.81 -8.47 -2.14
CA MET A 3 -2.01 -9.71 -2.17
C MET A 3 -2.92 -10.94 -2.11
N CYS A 4 -3.92 -10.98 -1.23
CA CYS A 4 -4.88 -12.09 -1.15
C CYS A 4 -5.68 -12.31 -2.45
N ILE A 5 -6.06 -11.23 -3.15
CA ILE A 5 -6.75 -11.34 -4.45
C ILE A 5 -5.83 -11.97 -5.49
N ARG A 6 -4.56 -11.59 -5.50
CA ARG A 6 -3.57 -12.14 -6.42
C ARG A 6 -3.28 -13.60 -6.17
N ASP A 7 -3.08 -13.99 -4.92
CA ASP A 7 -2.78 -15.37 -4.56
C ASP A 7 -3.98 -16.27 -4.82
N ARG A 8 -5.19 -15.80 -4.55
CA ARG A 8 -6.43 -16.48 -4.96
C ARG A 8 -6.54 -16.61 -6.47
N SER A 9 -6.21 -15.56 -7.23
CA SER A 9 -6.22 -15.60 -8.70
C SER A 9 -5.21 -16.59 -9.25
N LEU A 10 -4.02 -16.67 -8.66
CA LEU A 10 -3.01 -17.65 -9.02
C LEU A 10 -3.48 -19.08 -8.72
N VAL A 11 -4.04 -19.34 -7.54
CA VAL A 11 -4.59 -20.65 -7.18
C VAL A 11 -5.70 -21.05 -8.14
N VAL A 12 -6.63 -20.15 -8.45
CA VAL A 12 -7.71 -20.42 -9.42
C VAL A 12 -7.13 -20.72 -10.81
N ALA A 13 -6.15 -19.95 -11.26
CA ALA A 13 -5.50 -20.18 -12.55
C ALA A 13 -4.80 -21.54 -12.63
N LEU A 14 -4.10 -21.94 -11.55
CA LEU A 14 -3.46 -23.25 -11.43
C LEU A 14 -4.49 -24.39 -11.40
N LEU A 15 -5.59 -24.20 -10.67
CA LEU A 15 -6.69 -25.18 -10.63
C LEU A 15 -7.34 -25.36 -12.01
N LEU A 16 -7.58 -24.27 -12.74
CA LEU A 16 -8.12 -24.31 -14.10
C LEU A 16 -7.18 -25.06 -15.07
N ALA A 17 -5.88 -24.73 -15.04
CA ALA A 17 -4.89 -25.39 -15.87
C ALA A 17 -4.76 -26.88 -15.52
N SER A 18 -4.78 -27.24 -14.23
CA SER A 18 -4.72 -28.62 -13.77
C SER A 18 -5.99 -29.41 -14.15
N SER A 19 -7.17 -28.82 -13.97
CA SER A 19 -8.45 -29.43 -14.38
C SER A 19 -8.51 -29.68 -15.87
N ALA A 20 -8.07 -28.72 -16.68
CA ALA A 20 -7.99 -28.88 -18.13
C ALA A 20 -7.03 -30.03 -18.51
N SER A 21 -5.91 -30.18 -17.79
CA SER A 21 -4.95 -31.28 -18.00
C SER A 21 -5.56 -32.63 -17.65
N CYS A 22 -6.35 -32.73 -16.58
CA CYS A 22 -7.07 -33.96 -16.20
C CYS A 22 -8.10 -34.34 -17.25
N TRP A 23 -8.95 -33.40 -17.69
CA TRP A 23 -9.93 -33.65 -18.73
C TRP A 23 -9.30 -34.09 -20.05
N TYR A 24 -8.20 -33.44 -20.44
CA TYR A 24 -7.44 -33.86 -21.61
C TYR A 24 -6.93 -35.31 -21.47
N ALA A 25 -6.57 -35.71 -20.26
CA ALA A 25 -6.07 -37.05 -19.97
C ALA A 25 -7.11 -38.17 -20.33
N ASP A 26 -8.38 -37.86 -20.16
CA ASP A 26 -9.49 -38.84 -20.40
C ASP A 26 -9.87 -38.96 -21.87
N LEU A 27 -9.41 -38.05 -22.73
CA LEU A 27 -9.74 -38.07 -24.16
C LEU A 27 -8.99 -39.18 -24.90
N LYS A 28 -9.74 -40.12 -25.48
CA LYS A 28 -9.20 -41.26 -26.21
C LYS A 28 -8.99 -40.97 -27.71
N GLY A 29 -9.87 -40.21 -28.31
CA GLY A 29 -9.86 -39.94 -29.75
C GLY A 29 -8.83 -38.87 -30.14
N LYS A 30 -8.07 -39.10 -31.22
CA LYS A 30 -7.07 -38.14 -31.72
C LYS A 30 -7.69 -36.80 -32.09
N TRP A 31 -8.79 -36.80 -32.79
CA TRP A 31 -9.49 -35.59 -33.21
C TRP A 31 -10.12 -34.85 -32.04
N GLN A 32 -10.63 -35.56 -31.01
CA GLN A 32 -11.13 -34.97 -29.78
C GLN A 32 -10.02 -34.22 -29.04
N ARG A 33 -8.82 -34.80 -28.96
CA ARG A 33 -7.64 -34.14 -28.33
C ARG A 33 -7.23 -32.88 -29.08
N VAL A 34 -7.18 -32.95 -30.44
CA VAL A 34 -6.86 -31.76 -31.25
C VAL A 34 -7.90 -30.66 -31.08
N ALA A 35 -9.18 -30.99 -31.16
CA ALA A 35 -10.24 -30.01 -30.93
C ALA A 35 -10.19 -29.39 -29.54
N TYR A 36 -9.92 -30.22 -28.54
CA TYR A 36 -9.79 -29.74 -27.16
C TYR A 36 -8.60 -28.77 -26.99
N ILE A 37 -7.42 -29.05 -27.56
CA ILE A 37 -6.25 -28.15 -27.52
C ILE A 37 -6.59 -26.83 -28.18
N LEU A 38 -7.23 -26.85 -29.35
CA LEU A 38 -7.56 -25.65 -30.09
C LEU A 38 -8.49 -24.70 -29.32
N ILE A 39 -9.40 -25.26 -28.51
CA ILE A 39 -10.37 -24.49 -27.70
C ILE A 39 -9.78 -24.14 -26.31
N ALA A 40 -9.18 -25.12 -25.64
CA ALA A 40 -8.76 -24.98 -24.26
C ALA A 40 -7.58 -24.01 -24.09
N LEU A 41 -6.62 -23.95 -25.00
CA LEU A 41 -5.49 -23.03 -24.90
C LEU A 41 -5.92 -21.56 -24.95
N PRO A 42 -6.72 -21.08 -25.93
CA PRO A 42 -7.22 -19.72 -25.91
C PRO A 42 -8.11 -19.40 -24.71
N LEU A 43 -8.97 -20.34 -24.32
CA LEU A 43 -9.87 -20.19 -23.18
C LEU A 43 -9.10 -20.08 -21.87
N LEU A 44 -8.10 -20.92 -21.65
CA LEU A 44 -7.22 -20.84 -20.49
C LEU A 44 -6.37 -19.56 -20.49
N TYR A 45 -5.88 -19.15 -21.66
CA TYR A 45 -5.17 -17.88 -21.75
C TYR A 45 -6.06 -16.70 -21.33
N TRP A 46 -7.33 -16.71 -21.77
CA TRP A 46 -8.29 -15.67 -21.43
C TRP A 46 -8.68 -15.67 -19.93
N THR A 47 -8.86 -16.85 -19.34
CA THR A 47 -9.37 -17.00 -17.96
C THR A 47 -8.26 -17.10 -16.90
N ALA A 48 -7.14 -17.74 -17.25
CA ALA A 48 -6.04 -18.07 -16.35
C ALA A 48 -4.69 -17.43 -16.73
N GLY A 49 -4.67 -16.60 -17.79
CA GLY A 49 -3.48 -15.90 -18.23
C GLY A 49 -2.31 -16.85 -18.54
N ALA A 50 -1.11 -16.52 -18.02
CA ALA A 50 0.11 -17.31 -18.26
C ALA A 50 0.04 -18.76 -17.77
N ALA A 51 -0.91 -19.12 -16.91
CA ALA A 51 -1.06 -20.50 -16.46
C ALA A 51 -1.43 -21.49 -17.61
N HIS A 52 -1.91 -20.99 -18.75
CA HIS A 52 -2.12 -21.82 -19.95
C HIS A 52 -0.81 -22.50 -20.43
N PHE A 53 0.37 -21.92 -20.15
CA PHE A 53 1.66 -22.55 -20.45
C PHE A 53 1.90 -23.85 -19.67
N ILE A 54 1.31 -23.98 -18.48
CA ILE A 54 1.37 -25.22 -17.68
C ILE A 54 0.61 -26.31 -18.41
N PHE A 55 -0.63 -26.02 -18.85
CA PHE A 55 -1.42 -26.94 -19.64
C PHE A 55 -0.72 -27.30 -20.95
N MET A 56 -0.21 -26.30 -21.68
CA MET A 56 0.56 -26.49 -22.90
C MET A 56 1.75 -27.44 -22.70
N GLY A 57 2.59 -27.17 -21.71
CA GLY A 57 3.76 -28.00 -21.39
C GLY A 57 3.35 -29.42 -21.03
N TRP A 58 2.30 -29.60 -20.24
CA TRP A 58 1.78 -30.91 -19.87
C TRP A 58 1.28 -31.70 -21.08
N VAL A 59 0.54 -31.06 -21.98
CA VAL A 59 0.04 -31.68 -23.24
C VAL A 59 1.24 -32.11 -24.10
N ILE A 60 2.22 -31.24 -24.29
CA ILE A 60 3.41 -31.53 -25.09
C ILE A 60 4.14 -32.77 -24.53
N VAL A 61 4.42 -32.81 -23.24
CA VAL A 61 5.14 -33.93 -22.61
C VAL A 61 4.35 -35.22 -22.75
N ARG A 62 3.02 -35.16 -22.54
CA ARG A 62 2.16 -36.35 -22.67
C ARG A 62 2.11 -36.89 -24.10
N GLU A 63 1.82 -36.04 -25.07
CA GLU A 63 1.70 -36.46 -26.47
C GLU A 63 3.05 -36.93 -27.01
N PHE A 64 4.12 -36.27 -26.66
CA PHE A 64 5.48 -36.72 -27.00
C PHE A 64 5.76 -38.10 -26.45
N ARG A 65 5.40 -38.38 -25.19
CA ARG A 65 5.56 -39.70 -24.55
C ARG A 65 4.69 -40.78 -25.22
N LEU A 66 3.45 -40.42 -25.61
CA LEU A 66 2.58 -41.34 -26.33
C LEU A 66 3.13 -41.70 -27.72
N ASN A 67 3.63 -40.72 -28.43
CA ASN A 67 4.23 -40.93 -29.77
C ASN A 67 5.54 -41.74 -29.69
N LEU A 68 6.36 -41.51 -28.65
CA LEU A 68 7.57 -42.32 -28.42
C LEU A 68 7.22 -43.79 -28.15
N LYS A 69 6.21 -44.06 -27.34
CA LYS A 69 5.72 -45.44 -27.11
C LYS A 69 5.22 -46.09 -28.39
N GLY A 70 4.61 -45.31 -29.26
CA GLY A 70 4.16 -45.75 -30.61
C GLY A 70 5.26 -45.79 -31.66
N LYS A 71 6.56 -45.57 -31.28
CA LYS A 71 7.71 -45.52 -32.19
C LYS A 71 7.59 -44.41 -33.28
N ASN A 72 6.77 -43.40 -33.06
CA ASN A 72 6.57 -42.28 -33.99
C ASN A 72 7.25 -40.99 -33.46
N PHE A 73 8.56 -40.91 -33.55
CA PHE A 73 9.33 -39.73 -33.08
C PHE A 73 8.89 -38.43 -33.78
N TRP A 74 8.77 -38.45 -35.09
CA TRP A 74 8.40 -37.27 -35.90
C TRP A 74 6.96 -36.80 -35.61
N GLY A 75 6.06 -37.71 -35.24
CA GLY A 75 4.75 -37.34 -34.73
C GLY A 75 4.80 -36.57 -33.42
N GLY A 76 5.71 -36.94 -32.52
CA GLY A 76 5.96 -36.22 -31.28
C GLY A 76 6.51 -34.82 -31.53
N VAL A 77 7.46 -34.68 -32.46
CA VAL A 77 8.03 -33.37 -32.84
C VAL A 77 6.96 -32.48 -33.48
N GLY A 78 6.10 -33.06 -34.35
CA GLY A 78 4.97 -32.31 -34.93
C GLY A 78 4.00 -31.75 -33.90
N VAL A 79 3.67 -32.53 -32.86
CA VAL A 79 2.83 -32.08 -31.76
C VAL A 79 3.52 -30.98 -30.95
N PHE A 80 4.81 -31.15 -30.66
CA PHE A 80 5.58 -30.11 -29.95
C PHE A 80 5.47 -28.75 -30.63
N TRP A 81 5.74 -28.70 -31.93
CA TRP A 81 5.67 -27.46 -32.69
C TRP A 81 4.23 -26.96 -32.86
N GLY A 82 3.28 -27.83 -33.10
CA GLY A 82 1.87 -27.43 -33.30
C GLY A 82 1.24 -26.85 -32.05
N VAL A 83 1.40 -27.51 -30.90
CA VAL A 83 0.87 -27.05 -29.61
C VAL A 83 1.66 -25.85 -29.10
N GLY A 84 2.98 -25.86 -29.28
CA GLY A 84 3.86 -24.76 -28.87
C GLY A 84 3.55 -23.47 -29.63
N LEU A 85 3.46 -23.54 -30.96
CA LEU A 85 3.12 -22.39 -31.79
C LEU A 85 1.72 -21.86 -31.50
N TRP A 86 0.73 -22.75 -31.26
CA TRP A 86 -0.61 -22.33 -30.91
C TRP A 86 -0.67 -21.69 -29.53
N GLY A 87 0.01 -22.23 -28.52
CA GLY A 87 0.08 -21.66 -27.18
C GLY A 87 0.77 -20.28 -27.14
N ILE A 88 1.86 -20.11 -27.89
CA ILE A 88 2.54 -18.81 -28.06
C ILE A 88 1.70 -17.86 -28.94
N GLY A 89 0.95 -18.42 -29.89
CA GLY A 89 0.05 -17.66 -30.75
C GLY A 89 -1.08 -16.96 -29.98
N CYS A 90 -1.56 -17.52 -28.88
CA CYS A 90 -2.62 -16.90 -28.07
C CYS A 90 -2.24 -15.50 -27.55
N PRO A 91 -1.10 -15.29 -26.86
CA PRO A 91 -0.67 -13.93 -26.46
C PRO A 91 -0.40 -13.02 -27.67
N LEU A 92 0.15 -13.55 -28.76
CA LEU A 92 0.40 -12.77 -29.98
C LEU A 92 -0.90 -12.26 -30.61
N LEU A 93 -1.91 -13.12 -30.70
CA LEU A 93 -3.23 -12.71 -31.17
C LEU A 93 -3.86 -11.67 -30.22
N ALA A 94 -3.74 -11.87 -28.91
CA ALA A 94 -4.26 -10.93 -27.93
C ALA A 94 -3.59 -9.54 -28.06
N SER A 95 -2.32 -9.46 -28.46
CA SER A 95 -1.63 -8.21 -28.66
C SER A 95 -2.21 -7.32 -29.77
N MET A 96 -2.99 -7.90 -30.68
CA MET A 96 -3.68 -7.16 -31.73
C MET A 96 -4.85 -6.33 -31.19
N TRP A 97 -5.48 -6.77 -30.09
CA TRP A 97 -6.63 -6.09 -29.51
C TRP A 97 -6.35 -5.37 -28.19
N VAL A 98 -5.27 -5.75 -27.53
CA VAL A 98 -4.91 -5.21 -26.23
C VAL A 98 -3.61 -4.42 -26.34
N GLN A 99 -3.63 -3.15 -25.92
CA GLN A 99 -2.49 -2.23 -25.99
C GLN A 99 -1.46 -2.52 -24.88
N PHE A 100 -1.00 -3.77 -24.74
CA PHE A 100 0.05 -4.13 -23.81
C PHE A 100 1.27 -4.70 -24.52
N PRO A 101 2.49 -4.46 -24.01
CA PRO A 101 3.70 -5.05 -24.54
C PRO A 101 3.64 -6.58 -24.57
N ILE A 102 4.09 -7.21 -25.63
CA ILE A 102 4.02 -8.67 -25.87
C ILE A 102 4.64 -9.46 -24.70
N TYR A 103 5.79 -9.02 -24.18
CA TYR A 103 6.44 -9.69 -23.06
C TYR A 103 5.58 -9.76 -21.79
N ARG A 104 4.67 -8.82 -21.62
CA ARG A 104 3.72 -8.81 -20.49
C ARG A 104 2.51 -9.69 -20.74
N LEU A 105 2.06 -9.76 -21.98
CA LEU A 105 1.02 -10.69 -22.39
C LEU A 105 1.47 -12.14 -22.27
N MET A 106 2.75 -12.41 -22.55
CA MET A 106 3.34 -13.73 -22.37
C MET A 106 3.62 -14.06 -20.89
N GLY A 107 4.24 -13.15 -20.17
CA GLY A 107 4.70 -13.40 -18.81
C GLY A 107 3.61 -13.42 -17.75
N GLY A 108 2.49 -12.72 -17.98
CA GLY A 108 1.33 -12.63 -17.06
C GLY A 108 1.62 -12.04 -15.68
N ILE A 109 2.79 -12.26 -15.17
CA ILE A 109 3.23 -11.97 -13.80
C ILE A 109 3.65 -10.50 -13.64
N GLY A 110 4.23 -9.90 -14.67
CA GLY A 110 4.49 -8.45 -14.73
C GLY A 110 3.23 -7.59 -14.68
N TYR A 111 2.06 -8.21 -14.78
CA TYR A 111 0.76 -7.56 -14.70
C TYR A 111 0.41 -7.10 -13.30
N TYR A 112 0.91 -7.80 -12.28
CA TYR A 112 0.47 -7.64 -10.91
C TYR A 112 1.58 -7.25 -9.96
N ARG A 113 2.83 -7.22 -10.39
CA ARG A 113 3.98 -6.90 -9.54
C ARG A 113 4.88 -5.86 -10.10
N PHE A 114 5.31 -5.07 -9.18
CA PHE A 114 6.37 -4.12 -9.37
C PHE A 114 7.33 -4.16 -8.15
N PRO A 115 8.62 -4.07 -8.33
CA PRO A 115 9.34 -4.06 -9.61
C PRO A 115 9.16 -5.38 -10.37
N ALA A 116 9.38 -5.38 -11.69
CA ALA A 116 9.32 -6.57 -12.51
C ALA A 116 10.52 -7.49 -12.20
N VAL A 117 10.37 -8.26 -11.14
CA VAL A 117 11.33 -9.32 -10.78
C VAL A 117 10.90 -10.59 -11.50
N ILE A 118 11.84 -11.30 -12.12
CA ILE A 118 11.57 -12.60 -12.71
C ILE A 118 11.19 -13.55 -11.57
N PRO A 119 9.98 -14.12 -11.60
CA PRO A 119 9.49 -14.94 -10.50
C PRO A 119 10.03 -16.39 -10.66
N TRP A 120 11.29 -16.57 -10.39
CA TRP A 120 11.96 -17.87 -10.54
C TRP A 120 11.27 -19.00 -9.80
N ILE A 121 10.67 -18.70 -8.66
CA ILE A 121 10.02 -19.68 -7.81
C ILE A 121 8.70 -20.13 -8.44
N GLU A 122 7.88 -19.20 -8.91
CA GLU A 122 6.62 -19.52 -9.59
C GLU A 122 6.88 -20.28 -10.91
N ILE A 123 7.94 -19.90 -11.64
CA ILE A 123 8.39 -20.64 -12.82
C ILE A 123 8.84 -22.05 -12.44
N GLY A 124 9.65 -22.19 -11.38
CA GLY A 124 10.10 -23.49 -10.87
C GLY A 124 8.94 -24.38 -10.46
N LEU A 125 7.95 -23.83 -9.75
CA LEU A 125 6.72 -24.55 -9.39
C LEU A 125 5.90 -24.96 -10.62
N ALA A 126 5.76 -24.08 -11.62
CA ALA A 126 5.08 -24.42 -12.86
C ALA A 126 5.75 -25.57 -13.60
N VAL A 127 7.08 -25.54 -13.70
CA VAL A 127 7.86 -26.64 -14.29
C VAL A 127 7.69 -27.93 -13.47
N LEU A 128 7.76 -27.82 -12.14
CA LEU A 128 7.56 -28.97 -11.26
C LEU A 128 6.17 -29.61 -11.44
N LEU A 129 5.11 -28.80 -11.49
CA LEU A 129 3.75 -29.27 -11.72
C LEU A 129 3.59 -30.00 -13.07
N VAL A 130 4.34 -29.58 -14.09
CA VAL A 130 4.32 -30.26 -15.40
C VAL A 130 5.10 -31.57 -15.36
N VAL A 131 6.26 -31.59 -14.75
CA VAL A 131 7.24 -32.71 -14.83
C VAL A 131 6.96 -33.79 -13.78
N LEU A 132 6.57 -33.40 -12.56
CA LEU A 132 6.41 -34.31 -11.42
C LEU A 132 5.45 -35.47 -11.66
N PRO A 133 4.26 -35.29 -12.26
CA PRO A 133 3.36 -36.41 -12.53
C PRO A 133 3.97 -37.49 -13.43
N PHE A 134 4.82 -37.06 -14.38
CA PHE A 134 5.50 -37.99 -15.31
C PHE A 134 6.65 -38.73 -14.61
N LEU A 135 7.42 -38.05 -13.77
CA LEU A 135 8.48 -38.66 -12.94
C LEU A 135 7.88 -39.69 -11.98
N LEU A 136 6.81 -39.31 -11.27
CA LEU A 136 6.15 -40.21 -10.32
C LEU A 136 5.55 -41.45 -11.03
N SER A 137 4.99 -41.25 -12.23
CA SER A 137 4.44 -42.38 -13.01
C SER A 137 5.52 -43.37 -13.51
N ALA A 138 6.77 -42.95 -13.56
CA ALA A 138 7.89 -43.78 -13.99
C ALA A 138 8.46 -44.66 -12.86
N LEU A 139 8.12 -44.36 -11.58
CA LEU A 139 8.62 -45.08 -10.43
C LEU A 139 7.76 -46.29 -10.07
N PRO A 140 8.22 -47.53 -10.32
CA PRO A 140 7.45 -48.77 -10.06
C PRO A 140 7.16 -48.99 -8.58
N ALA A 141 8.02 -48.48 -7.70
CA ALA A 141 7.91 -48.63 -6.25
C ALA A 141 6.63 -47.99 -5.66
N LEU A 142 6.10 -46.91 -6.27
CA LEU A 142 4.90 -46.20 -5.83
C LEU A 142 3.63 -47.05 -5.90
N LYS A 143 3.59 -48.05 -6.77
CA LYS A 143 2.43 -48.95 -6.94
C LYS A 143 2.29 -49.99 -5.80
N LYS A 144 3.36 -50.27 -5.05
CA LYS A 144 3.37 -51.29 -4.00
C LYS A 144 2.84 -50.79 -2.63
N LYS A 145 2.94 -49.50 -2.33
CA LYS A 145 2.50 -48.93 -1.04
C LYS A 145 1.86 -47.57 -1.23
N PRO A 146 0.69 -47.49 -1.88
CA PRO A 146 0.10 -46.20 -2.25
C PRO A 146 -0.24 -45.30 -1.06
N VAL A 147 -0.70 -45.90 0.05
CA VAL A 147 -1.06 -45.11 1.27
C VAL A 147 0.19 -44.46 1.90
N PHE A 148 1.31 -45.26 2.01
CA PHE A 148 2.55 -44.72 2.59
C PHE A 148 3.09 -43.55 1.77
N TYR A 149 3.12 -43.66 0.44
CA TYR A 149 3.60 -42.58 -0.40
C TYR A 149 2.62 -41.40 -0.45
N GLY A 150 1.31 -41.64 -0.31
CA GLY A 150 0.31 -40.60 -0.17
C GLY A 150 0.53 -39.76 1.10
N VAL A 151 0.74 -40.42 2.23
CA VAL A 151 1.07 -39.73 3.50
C VAL A 151 2.39 -38.96 3.39
N LEU A 152 3.42 -39.56 2.79
CA LEU A 152 4.72 -38.91 2.60
C LEU A 152 4.60 -37.68 1.73
N GLN A 153 3.78 -37.70 0.67
CA GLN A 153 3.50 -36.54 -0.18
C GLN A 153 2.79 -35.43 0.60
N VAL A 154 1.77 -35.75 1.38
CA VAL A 154 1.04 -34.78 2.19
C VAL A 154 1.99 -34.11 3.19
N VAL A 155 2.81 -34.90 3.89
CA VAL A 155 3.82 -34.38 4.84
C VAL A 155 4.82 -33.48 4.11
N ALA A 156 5.36 -33.92 2.97
CA ALA A 156 6.33 -33.14 2.20
C ALA A 156 5.75 -31.82 1.70
N VAL A 157 4.51 -31.84 1.16
CA VAL A 157 3.81 -30.63 0.68
C VAL A 157 3.50 -29.68 1.85
N THR A 158 3.10 -30.22 3.01
CA THR A 158 2.82 -29.41 4.19
C THR A 158 4.09 -28.74 4.72
N LEU A 159 5.18 -29.50 4.88
CA LEU A 159 6.45 -28.95 5.36
C LEU A 159 7.05 -27.93 4.39
N PHE A 160 7.05 -28.25 3.11
CA PHE A 160 7.54 -27.35 2.07
C PHE A 160 6.67 -26.10 1.96
N GLY A 161 5.34 -26.27 1.98
CA GLY A 161 4.38 -25.17 1.98
C GLY A 161 4.53 -24.27 3.19
N TYR A 162 4.68 -24.86 4.39
CA TYR A 162 4.93 -24.11 5.62
C TYR A 162 6.23 -23.29 5.54
N TYR A 163 7.32 -23.93 5.17
CA TYR A 163 8.61 -23.25 4.99
C TYR A 163 8.51 -22.11 3.98
N TYR A 164 7.81 -22.35 2.88
CA TYR A 164 7.64 -21.38 1.80
C TYR A 164 6.77 -20.18 2.21
N VAL A 165 5.69 -20.43 2.94
CA VAL A 165 4.83 -19.38 3.49
C VAL A 165 5.62 -18.52 4.48
N VAL A 166 6.32 -19.15 5.42
CA VAL A 166 7.12 -18.43 6.44
C VAL A 166 8.26 -17.62 5.80
N ALA A 167 8.97 -18.20 4.81
CA ALA A 167 10.06 -17.51 4.12
C ALA A 167 9.58 -16.41 3.15
N GLY A 168 8.35 -16.53 2.62
CA GLY A 168 7.77 -15.58 1.67
C GLY A 168 6.84 -14.55 2.30
N CYS A 169 6.51 -14.68 3.58
CA CYS A 169 5.65 -13.78 4.31
C CYS A 169 6.44 -12.52 4.70
N ASP A 170 6.08 -11.40 4.09
CA ASP A 170 6.62 -10.08 4.41
C ASP A 170 5.60 -9.35 5.30
N MET A 171 5.77 -9.51 6.61
CA MET A 171 4.86 -8.96 7.62
C MET A 171 4.85 -7.43 7.61
N ASP A 172 5.96 -6.80 7.24
CA ASP A 172 6.05 -5.34 7.17
C ASP A 172 5.19 -4.80 6.02
N LYS A 173 5.16 -5.52 4.91
CA LYS A 173 4.27 -5.17 3.79
C LYS A 173 2.80 -5.43 4.10
N GLU A 174 2.50 -6.46 4.88
CA GLU A 174 1.14 -6.74 5.33
C GLU A 174 0.65 -5.62 6.25
N GLU A 175 1.46 -5.20 7.22
CA GLU A 175 1.18 -4.07 8.09
C GLU A 175 0.94 -2.78 7.30
N ALA A 176 1.81 -2.48 6.33
CA ALA A 176 1.65 -1.30 5.47
C ALA A 176 0.35 -1.33 4.67
N MET A 177 -0.06 -2.50 4.16
CA MET A 177 -1.32 -2.62 3.42
C MET A 177 -2.55 -2.49 4.32
N GLU A 178 -2.46 -2.95 5.55
CA GLU A 178 -3.52 -2.79 6.53
C GLU A 178 -3.71 -1.32 6.90
N TYR A 179 -2.62 -0.60 7.20
CA TYR A 179 -2.67 0.85 7.42
C TYR A 179 -3.23 1.61 6.20
N ASP A 180 -2.81 1.28 4.97
CA ASP A 180 -3.37 1.88 3.75
C ASP A 180 -4.88 1.61 3.62
N GLN A 181 -5.35 0.42 3.99
CA GLN A 181 -6.76 0.09 3.96
C GLN A 181 -7.56 0.90 4.99
N LEU A 182 -7.06 1.02 6.22
CA LEU A 182 -7.70 1.79 7.29
C LEU A 182 -7.79 3.27 6.91
N VAL A 183 -6.72 3.86 6.37
CA VAL A 183 -6.72 5.25 5.87
C VAL A 183 -7.74 5.44 4.75
N ARG A 184 -7.80 4.53 3.78
CA ARG A 184 -8.77 4.58 2.67
C ARG A 184 -10.22 4.50 3.15
N ASN A 185 -10.47 3.74 4.21
CA ASN A 185 -11.79 3.61 4.81
C ASN A 185 -12.07 4.73 5.84
N LYS A 186 -11.08 5.62 6.10
CA LYS A 186 -11.17 6.71 7.08
C LYS A 186 -11.44 6.22 8.51
N GLN A 187 -10.93 5.04 8.83
CA GLN A 187 -11.07 4.39 10.13
C GLN A 187 -9.98 4.90 11.08
N TRP A 188 -10.00 6.22 11.34
CA TRP A 188 -8.94 6.91 12.08
C TRP A 188 -8.74 6.37 13.50
N GLN A 189 -9.83 6.07 14.18
CA GLN A 189 -9.77 5.55 15.54
C GLN A 189 -9.17 4.14 15.58
N GLU A 190 -9.50 3.28 14.63
CA GLU A 190 -8.93 1.93 14.52
C GLU A 190 -7.42 1.94 14.25
N ILE A 191 -6.93 2.97 13.52
CA ILE A 191 -5.48 3.17 13.31
C ILE A 191 -4.78 3.47 14.64
N ILE A 192 -5.39 4.31 15.48
CA ILE A 192 -4.83 4.68 16.78
C ILE A 192 -4.85 3.47 17.73
N GLU A 193 -5.97 2.76 17.83
CA GLU A 193 -6.13 1.56 18.65
C GLU A 193 -5.11 0.48 18.24
N LYS A 194 -4.93 0.24 16.95
CA LYS A 194 -3.90 -0.67 16.46
C LYS A 194 -2.49 -0.24 16.88
N ALA A 195 -2.20 1.07 16.85
CA ALA A 195 -0.91 1.60 17.26
C ALA A 195 -0.70 1.53 18.78
N GLU A 196 -1.77 1.57 19.58
CA GLU A 196 -1.73 1.34 21.04
C GLU A 196 -1.35 -0.12 21.36
N GLU A 197 -1.84 -1.08 20.58
CA GLU A 197 -1.45 -2.48 20.75
C GLU A 197 0.01 -2.72 20.31
N LYS A 198 0.38 -2.17 19.16
CA LYS A 198 1.73 -2.26 18.61
C LYS A 198 2.05 -1.02 17.80
N SER A 199 2.93 -0.17 18.34
CA SER A 199 3.36 1.05 17.64
C SER A 199 4.03 0.70 16.29
N PRO A 200 3.61 1.34 15.19
CA PRO A 200 4.21 1.11 13.89
C PRO A 200 5.67 1.59 13.89
N VAL A 201 6.54 0.82 13.27
CA VAL A 201 7.96 1.16 13.09
C VAL A 201 8.25 1.55 11.64
N SER A 202 7.45 1.05 10.70
CA SER A 202 7.60 1.38 9.29
C SER A 202 7.29 2.87 9.06
N PRO A 203 8.08 3.58 8.22
CA PRO A 203 7.84 5.01 7.93
C PRO A 203 6.42 5.29 7.46
N PHE A 204 5.88 4.40 6.65
CA PHE A 204 4.51 4.50 6.16
C PHE A 204 3.46 4.33 7.27
N GLY A 205 3.63 3.35 8.17
CA GLY A 205 2.74 3.15 9.31
C GLY A 205 2.72 4.36 10.24
N VAL A 206 3.89 4.97 10.50
CA VAL A 206 4.01 6.20 11.29
C VAL A 206 3.27 7.36 10.61
N THR A 207 3.38 7.50 9.28
CA THR A 207 2.64 8.53 8.54
C THR A 207 1.12 8.33 8.65
N CYS A 208 0.63 7.10 8.55
CA CYS A 208 -0.79 6.80 8.71
C CYS A 208 -1.29 7.10 10.12
N LEU A 209 -0.49 6.78 11.14
CA LEU A 209 -0.81 7.09 12.54
C LEU A 209 -0.85 8.60 12.79
N ASN A 210 0.16 9.34 12.33
CA ASN A 210 0.18 10.79 12.48
C ASN A 210 -0.98 11.46 11.73
N LEU A 211 -1.36 10.93 10.55
CA LEU A 211 -2.56 11.38 9.85
C LEU A 211 -3.82 11.13 10.68
N ALA A 212 -3.97 9.96 11.30
CA ALA A 212 -5.10 9.65 12.15
C ALA A 212 -5.17 10.54 13.40
N LEU A 213 -4.03 10.77 14.07
CA LEU A 213 -3.93 11.69 15.19
C LEU A 213 -4.30 13.13 14.80
N GLY A 214 -3.85 13.60 13.63
CA GLY A 214 -4.24 14.92 13.11
C GLY A 214 -5.72 15.01 12.75
N LYS A 215 -6.30 13.94 12.19
CA LYS A 215 -7.74 13.89 11.83
C LYS A 215 -8.67 13.84 13.05
N THR A 216 -8.18 13.29 14.16
CA THR A 216 -8.91 13.19 15.43
C THR A 216 -8.59 14.33 16.40
N GLY A 217 -7.65 15.24 16.04
CA GLY A 217 -7.22 16.35 16.88
C GLY A 217 -6.40 15.93 18.09
N GLN A 218 -5.82 14.72 18.08
CA GLN A 218 -5.02 14.16 19.17
C GLN A 218 -3.51 14.29 18.96
N MET A 219 -3.07 14.90 17.85
CA MET A 219 -1.64 14.95 17.50
C MET A 219 -0.79 15.65 18.56
N GLY A 220 -1.20 16.81 19.02
CA GLY A 220 -0.47 17.57 20.02
C GLY A 220 -0.39 16.88 21.39
N ASP A 221 -1.36 16.06 21.74
CA ASP A 221 -1.37 15.33 23.01
C ASP A 221 -0.60 14.03 22.95
N ARG A 222 -0.72 13.27 21.86
CA ARG A 222 -0.37 11.84 21.84
C ARG A 222 0.75 11.45 20.89
N MET A 223 1.22 12.36 20.01
CA MET A 223 2.17 11.98 18.96
C MET A 223 3.43 11.29 19.51
N PHE A 224 3.97 11.77 20.64
CA PHE A 224 5.19 11.22 21.24
C PHE A 224 4.96 10.00 22.15
N GLU A 225 3.70 9.56 22.34
CA GLU A 225 3.40 8.26 22.92
C GLU A 225 3.87 7.11 22.02
N PHE A 226 3.94 7.37 20.71
CA PHE A 226 4.31 6.42 19.69
C PHE A 226 5.72 6.66 19.15
N TYR A 227 6.23 5.64 18.46
CA TYR A 227 7.49 5.79 17.73
C TYR A 227 7.37 6.86 16.65
N GLN A 228 8.36 7.74 16.56
CA GLN A 228 8.47 8.77 15.53
C GLN A 228 9.81 8.64 14.80
N ASN A 229 9.78 8.73 13.48
CA ASN A 229 10.93 8.62 12.58
C ASN A 229 11.34 9.97 11.95
N GLY A 230 11.07 11.07 12.65
CA GLY A 230 11.34 12.42 12.17
C GLY A 230 10.26 12.95 11.23
N THR A 231 10.57 14.03 10.55
CA THR A 231 9.62 14.77 9.70
C THR A 231 9.02 13.95 8.55
N GLU A 232 9.71 12.89 8.11
CA GLU A 232 9.19 11.95 7.12
C GLU A 232 7.94 11.18 7.61
N GLY A 233 7.82 11.00 8.93
CA GLY A 233 6.62 10.41 9.53
C GLY A 233 5.40 11.32 9.50
N LEU A 234 5.55 12.60 9.20
CA LEU A 234 4.46 13.54 9.00
C LEU A 234 4.11 13.69 7.52
N LEU A 235 5.07 14.10 6.73
CA LEU A 235 4.94 14.38 5.31
C LEU A 235 6.12 13.74 4.58
N PRO A 236 5.99 12.47 4.19
CA PRO A 236 7.06 11.76 3.51
C PRO A 236 7.36 12.39 2.15
N GLU A 237 8.64 12.37 1.78
CA GLU A 237 9.08 12.83 0.48
C GLU A 237 8.53 11.93 -0.63
N PHE A 238 8.38 12.52 -1.81
CA PHE A 238 7.94 11.79 -2.99
C PHE A 238 8.98 10.74 -3.38
N GLN A 239 8.57 9.47 -3.40
CA GLN A 239 9.36 8.37 -3.96
C GLN A 239 8.77 7.96 -5.29
N ARG A 240 9.61 7.89 -6.32
CA ARG A 240 9.17 7.50 -7.66
C ARG A 240 9.00 5.98 -7.77
N ASP A 241 8.01 5.47 -7.08
CA ASP A 241 7.54 4.11 -7.23
C ASP A 241 6.01 4.12 -7.46
N PHE A 242 5.40 2.96 -7.61
CA PHE A 242 3.96 2.86 -7.91
C PHE A 242 3.13 2.51 -6.67
N THR A 243 3.75 2.30 -5.52
CA THR A 243 3.07 1.95 -4.25
C THR A 243 3.01 3.11 -3.28
N SER A 244 4.10 3.84 -3.10
CA SER A 244 4.24 4.89 -2.10
C SER A 244 3.51 6.20 -2.41
N PRO A 245 3.46 6.71 -3.67
CA PRO A 245 2.91 8.04 -3.91
C PRO A 245 1.44 8.20 -3.55
N LEU A 246 0.60 7.18 -3.76
CA LEU A 246 -0.82 7.27 -3.43
C LEU A 246 -1.08 7.32 -1.93
N PRO A 247 -0.55 6.39 -1.11
CA PRO A 247 -0.66 6.49 0.34
C PRO A 247 -0.08 7.79 0.90
N THR A 248 1.10 8.22 0.41
CA THR A 248 1.72 9.49 0.79
C THR A 248 0.82 10.68 0.47
N SER A 249 0.14 10.65 -0.66
CA SER A 249 -0.79 11.72 -1.07
C SER A 249 -1.95 11.95 -0.12
N GLU A 250 -2.30 10.96 0.72
CA GLU A 250 -3.44 11.06 1.65
C GLU A 250 -3.20 12.16 2.70
N ALA A 251 -2.00 12.27 3.26
CA ALA A 251 -1.68 13.32 4.22
C ALA A 251 -1.83 14.71 3.59
N TYR A 252 -1.27 14.91 2.40
CA TYR A 252 -1.39 16.17 1.67
C TYR A 252 -2.84 16.50 1.30
N TYR A 253 -3.60 15.50 0.86
CA TYR A 253 -5.02 15.67 0.54
C TYR A 253 -5.83 16.14 1.74
N HIS A 254 -5.66 15.52 2.89
CA HIS A 254 -6.41 15.85 4.09
C HIS A 254 -5.97 17.17 4.75
N LEU A 255 -4.75 17.63 4.50
CA LEU A 255 -4.27 18.95 4.91
C LEU A 255 -4.84 20.11 4.06
N GLY A 256 -5.44 19.81 2.90
CA GLY A 256 -5.90 20.81 1.95
C GLY A 256 -4.90 21.15 0.84
N MET A 257 -3.76 20.44 0.79
CA MET A 257 -2.80 20.53 -0.32
C MET A 257 -3.28 19.72 -1.53
N VAL A 258 -4.45 20.06 -2.05
CA VAL A 258 -5.17 19.30 -3.07
C VAL A 258 -4.35 19.13 -4.36
N ASN A 259 -3.64 20.19 -4.78
CA ASN A 259 -2.82 20.16 -5.99
C ASN A 259 -1.58 19.26 -5.83
N THR A 260 -0.97 19.24 -4.64
CA THR A 260 0.15 18.33 -4.32
C THR A 260 -0.32 16.88 -4.34
N ALA A 261 -1.47 16.59 -3.74
CA ALA A 261 -2.07 15.25 -3.78
C ALA A 261 -2.42 14.82 -5.21
N GLN A 262 -2.90 15.75 -6.04
CA GLN A 262 -3.15 15.52 -7.46
C GLN A 262 -1.86 15.18 -8.22
N ARG A 263 -0.79 15.96 -8.00
CA ARG A 263 0.53 15.70 -8.57
C ARG A 263 1.03 14.30 -8.21
N PHE A 264 1.04 13.92 -6.94
CA PHE A 264 1.48 12.59 -6.50
C PHE A 264 0.66 11.49 -7.15
N THR A 265 -0.63 11.71 -7.36
CA THR A 265 -1.50 10.76 -8.04
C THR A 265 -1.15 10.59 -9.52
N PHE A 266 -0.78 11.67 -10.22
CA PHE A 266 -0.28 11.60 -11.60
C PHE A 266 1.04 10.85 -11.67
N GLU A 267 1.96 11.16 -10.78
CA GLU A 267 3.27 10.51 -10.75
C GLU A 267 3.16 9.02 -10.40
N ALA A 268 2.26 8.66 -9.48
CA ALA A 268 1.92 7.26 -9.20
C ALA A 268 1.37 6.55 -10.44
N MET A 269 0.51 7.22 -11.18
CA MET A 269 -0.11 6.65 -12.37
C MET A 269 0.91 6.42 -13.49
N GLU A 270 1.88 7.33 -13.65
CA GLU A 270 2.97 7.17 -14.61
C GLU A 270 3.99 6.09 -14.21
N ALA A 271 4.20 5.89 -12.91
CA ALA A 271 5.06 4.84 -12.41
C ALA A 271 4.42 3.44 -12.57
N ILE A 272 3.09 3.35 -12.69
CA ILE A 272 2.40 2.07 -12.93
C ILE A 272 2.64 1.61 -14.37
N PRO A 273 3.18 0.41 -14.58
CA PRO A 273 3.32 -0.14 -15.94
C PRO A 273 1.94 -0.33 -16.61
N ASN A 274 1.93 -0.62 -17.90
CA ASN A 274 0.72 -0.93 -18.67
C ASN A 274 -0.21 0.28 -18.89
N PHE A 275 0.37 1.38 -19.39
CA PHE A 275 -0.39 2.58 -19.76
C PHE A 275 -1.19 3.20 -18.60
N ASN A 276 -0.68 3.04 -17.39
CA ASN A 276 -1.03 3.87 -16.25
C ASN A 276 -2.52 3.87 -15.88
N LYS A 277 -3.17 2.71 -15.93
CA LYS A 277 -4.59 2.60 -15.64
C LYS A 277 -4.81 2.03 -14.24
N SER A 278 -4.96 2.92 -13.26
CA SER A 278 -5.36 2.56 -11.90
C SER A 278 -6.70 3.21 -11.55
N GLY A 279 -7.68 2.40 -11.17
CA GLY A 279 -8.99 2.91 -10.71
C GLY A 279 -8.85 3.80 -9.47
N ARG A 280 -7.91 3.50 -8.58
CA ARG A 280 -7.62 4.33 -7.39
C ARG A 280 -7.07 5.70 -7.78
N CYS A 281 -6.12 5.75 -8.73
CA CYS A 281 -5.59 7.02 -9.24
C CYS A 281 -6.70 7.84 -9.91
N PHE A 282 -7.51 7.22 -10.77
CA PHE A 282 -8.61 7.92 -11.42
C PHE A 282 -9.63 8.47 -10.42
N LYS A 283 -9.91 7.72 -9.34
CA LYS A 283 -10.79 8.21 -8.28
C LYS A 283 -10.21 9.47 -7.63
N ARG A 284 -8.94 9.45 -7.20
CA ARG A 284 -8.29 10.61 -6.58
C ARG A 284 -8.21 11.80 -7.55
N LEU A 285 -7.92 11.56 -8.84
CA LEU A 285 -7.91 12.61 -9.85
C LEU A 285 -9.31 13.19 -10.09
N ALA A 286 -10.36 12.38 -10.06
CA ALA A 286 -11.73 12.89 -10.13
C ALA A 286 -12.07 13.75 -8.91
N GLU A 287 -11.76 13.30 -7.70
CA GLU A 287 -11.98 14.02 -6.45
C GLU A 287 -11.27 15.38 -6.44
N THR A 288 -9.97 15.40 -6.75
CA THR A 288 -9.18 16.65 -6.75
C THR A 288 -9.66 17.64 -7.80
N ASN A 289 -10.07 17.17 -8.98
CA ASN A 289 -10.64 18.03 -10.03
C ASN A 289 -12.05 18.55 -9.67
N LEU A 290 -12.90 17.76 -8.98
CA LEU A 290 -14.18 18.24 -8.45
C LEU A 290 -13.96 19.34 -7.39
N ILE A 291 -13.02 19.12 -6.47
CA ILE A 291 -12.65 20.12 -5.45
C ILE A 291 -12.14 21.40 -6.11
N ASN A 292 -11.36 21.29 -7.18
CA ASN A 292 -10.80 22.43 -7.90
C ASN A 292 -11.78 23.11 -8.87
N GLY A 293 -12.99 22.55 -9.07
CA GLY A 293 -13.96 23.08 -10.04
C GLY A 293 -13.61 22.77 -11.50
N GLN A 294 -12.67 21.85 -11.74
CA GLN A 294 -12.25 21.43 -13.09
C GLN A 294 -13.17 20.31 -13.59
N TYR A 295 -14.43 20.62 -13.82
CA TYR A 295 -15.49 19.64 -14.07
C TYR A 295 -15.29 18.81 -15.34
N GLU A 296 -14.79 19.41 -16.40
CA GLU A 296 -14.47 18.71 -17.65
C GLU A 296 -13.48 17.57 -17.43
N VAL A 297 -12.42 17.87 -16.67
CA VAL A 297 -11.38 16.90 -16.35
C VAL A 297 -11.90 15.84 -15.40
N ALA A 298 -12.65 16.24 -14.36
CA ALA A 298 -13.33 15.31 -13.45
C ALA A 298 -14.25 14.35 -14.21
N ALA A 299 -15.06 14.86 -15.13
CA ALA A 299 -15.98 14.07 -15.94
C ALA A 299 -15.25 13.03 -16.81
N LYS A 300 -14.03 13.34 -17.30
CA LYS A 300 -13.20 12.36 -18.04
C LYS A 300 -12.88 11.15 -17.17
N TYR A 301 -12.39 11.38 -15.96
CA TYR A 301 -12.04 10.28 -15.04
C TYR A 301 -13.27 9.52 -14.55
N LEU A 302 -14.37 10.22 -14.25
CA LEU A 302 -15.62 9.59 -13.82
C LEU A 302 -16.20 8.68 -14.92
N ARG A 303 -16.18 9.11 -16.20
CA ARG A 303 -16.60 8.25 -17.32
C ARG A 303 -15.75 6.97 -17.45
N LEU A 304 -14.45 7.04 -17.14
CA LEU A 304 -13.60 5.85 -17.12
C LEU A 304 -13.94 4.93 -15.94
N LEU A 305 -14.14 5.49 -14.76
CA LEU A 305 -14.48 4.73 -13.55
C LEU A 305 -15.85 4.06 -13.64
N ARG A 306 -16.82 4.69 -14.29
CA ARG A 306 -18.15 4.10 -14.54
C ARG A 306 -18.09 2.78 -15.31
N LYS A 307 -17.03 2.55 -16.09
CA LYS A 307 -16.80 1.30 -16.82
C LYS A 307 -16.14 0.21 -15.98
N THR A 308 -15.81 0.48 -14.71
CA THR A 308 -15.14 -0.47 -13.82
C THR A 308 -16.16 -1.17 -12.91
N ILE A 309 -15.84 -2.39 -12.46
CA ILE A 309 -16.72 -3.16 -11.58
C ILE A 309 -16.83 -2.53 -10.18
N PHE A 310 -15.70 -2.04 -9.63
CA PHE A 310 -15.64 -1.62 -8.21
C PHE A 310 -15.93 -0.14 -7.98
N TYR A 311 -15.82 0.69 -8.99
CA TYR A 311 -15.99 2.15 -8.85
C TYR A 311 -17.19 2.70 -9.62
N LYS A 312 -17.99 1.82 -10.27
CA LYS A 312 -19.12 2.25 -11.08
C LYS A 312 -20.11 3.09 -10.29
N ASP A 313 -20.63 2.54 -9.20
CA ASP A 313 -21.68 3.18 -8.39
C ASP A 313 -21.16 4.49 -7.78
N TRP A 314 -19.92 4.48 -7.28
CA TRP A 314 -19.28 5.69 -6.77
C TRP A 314 -19.12 6.76 -7.87
N ALA A 315 -18.74 6.36 -9.08
CA ALA A 315 -18.57 7.30 -10.18
C ALA A 315 -19.91 7.87 -10.67
N GLU A 316 -20.97 7.09 -10.67
CA GLU A 316 -22.32 7.53 -11.00
C GLU A 316 -22.84 8.54 -9.97
N ASP A 317 -22.62 8.29 -8.67
CA ASP A 317 -22.93 9.30 -7.64
C ASP A 317 -22.08 10.55 -7.80
N ALA A 318 -20.77 10.43 -7.97
CA ALA A 318 -19.85 11.55 -8.13
C ALA A 318 -20.16 12.40 -9.38
N MET A 319 -20.70 11.83 -10.45
CA MET A 319 -21.17 12.58 -11.62
C MET A 319 -22.29 13.58 -11.31
N THR A 320 -23.09 13.33 -10.28
CA THR A 320 -24.18 14.23 -9.87
C THR A 320 -23.68 15.54 -9.27
N TYR A 321 -22.39 15.62 -8.95
CA TYR A 321 -21.73 16.83 -8.42
C TYR A 321 -21.13 17.71 -9.53
N LEU A 322 -21.02 17.20 -10.76
CA LEU A 322 -20.47 17.98 -11.87
C LEU A 322 -21.31 19.24 -12.11
N TYR A 323 -20.65 20.39 -12.17
CA TYR A 323 -21.27 21.73 -12.38
C TYR A 323 -22.29 22.13 -11.31
N ASN A 324 -22.30 21.45 -10.16
CA ASN A 324 -23.19 21.77 -9.05
C ASN A 324 -22.39 22.26 -7.83
N GLU A 325 -22.13 23.55 -7.80
CA GLU A 325 -21.33 24.20 -6.75
C GLU A 325 -21.94 24.00 -5.35
N GLU A 326 -23.27 24.16 -5.24
CA GLU A 326 -23.97 24.01 -3.96
C GLU A 326 -23.80 22.60 -3.40
N LYS A 327 -24.00 21.59 -4.25
CA LYS A 327 -23.88 20.20 -3.85
C LYS A 327 -22.45 19.86 -3.42
N ILE A 328 -21.43 20.33 -4.13
CA ILE A 328 -20.03 20.10 -3.76
C ILE A 328 -19.70 20.81 -2.45
N ASN A 329 -20.13 22.04 -2.28
CA ASN A 329 -19.87 22.81 -1.05
C ASN A 329 -20.59 22.20 0.16
N ALA A 330 -21.73 21.56 -0.03
CA ALA A 330 -22.45 20.81 1.00
C ALA A 330 -21.82 19.43 1.30
N HIS A 331 -20.96 18.92 0.41
CA HIS A 331 -20.31 17.62 0.64
C HIS A 331 -19.33 17.70 1.81
N LYS A 332 -19.49 16.83 2.79
CA LYS A 332 -18.74 16.87 4.07
C LYS A 332 -17.22 16.98 3.91
N GLU A 333 -16.64 16.28 2.95
CA GLU A 333 -15.20 16.27 2.71
C GLU A 333 -14.77 17.25 1.62
N TRP A 334 -15.40 17.20 0.44
CA TRP A 334 -14.99 18.05 -0.69
C TRP A 334 -15.30 19.53 -0.43
N GLY A 335 -16.44 19.83 0.19
CA GLY A 335 -16.77 21.18 0.61
C GLY A 335 -15.80 21.72 1.67
N TRP A 336 -15.43 20.87 2.63
CA TRP A 336 -14.41 21.23 3.61
C TRP A 336 -13.04 21.49 2.96
N LEU A 337 -12.59 20.60 2.09
CA LEU A 337 -11.31 20.77 1.38
C LEU A 337 -11.30 22.01 0.48
N ARG A 338 -12.43 22.39 -0.11
CA ARG A 338 -12.56 23.65 -0.84
C ARG A 338 -12.34 24.88 0.04
N GLN A 339 -12.80 24.85 1.27
CA GLN A 339 -12.64 25.96 2.21
C GLN A 339 -11.22 26.12 2.70
N ILE A 340 -10.49 25.03 2.89
CA ILE A 340 -9.15 25.05 3.49
C ILE A 340 -8.02 24.98 2.47
N ARG A 341 -8.29 24.66 1.20
CA ARG A 341 -7.23 24.61 0.18
C ARG A 341 -6.64 26.00 -0.06
N TYR A 342 -5.35 26.05 -0.28
CA TYR A 342 -4.68 27.25 -0.71
C TYR A 342 -5.01 27.54 -2.18
N THR A 343 -5.44 28.76 -2.50
CA THR A 343 -5.94 29.13 -3.83
C THR A 343 -4.98 30.00 -4.62
N GLU A 344 -3.98 30.57 -3.95
CA GLU A 344 -2.95 31.38 -4.58
C GLU A 344 -1.83 30.47 -5.10
N ASP A 345 -1.07 30.97 -6.05
CA ASP A 345 0.11 30.26 -6.56
C ASP A 345 1.16 30.13 -5.47
N PHE A 346 1.54 28.91 -5.18
CA PHE A 346 2.62 28.66 -4.28
C PHE A 346 3.44 27.45 -4.73
N LEU A 347 4.76 27.58 -4.64
CA LEU A 347 5.66 26.51 -5.00
C LEU A 347 5.84 25.55 -3.83
N PHE A 348 5.59 24.27 -4.05
CA PHE A 348 5.90 23.25 -3.06
C PHE A 348 7.41 23.14 -2.88
N SER A 349 7.88 23.28 -1.63
CA SER A 349 9.27 23.09 -1.23
C SER A 349 9.34 22.15 -0.03
N SER A 350 10.05 21.05 -0.16
CA SER A 350 10.29 20.13 0.96
C SER A 350 11.20 20.74 2.04
N GLN A 351 11.97 21.78 1.70
CA GLN A 351 12.85 22.49 2.62
C GLN A 351 12.11 23.50 3.49
N GLU A 352 10.92 23.94 3.07
CA GLU A 352 10.12 24.99 3.72
C GLU A 352 8.72 24.46 4.12
N THR A 353 8.67 23.21 4.52
CA THR A 353 7.39 22.52 4.86
C THR A 353 6.65 23.22 5.99
N ASP A 354 7.34 23.73 7.00
CA ASP A 354 6.76 24.51 8.10
C ASP A 354 6.13 25.82 7.61
N ILE A 355 6.79 26.52 6.68
CA ILE A 355 6.25 27.74 6.07
C ILE A 355 4.99 27.43 5.26
N MET A 356 5.01 26.36 4.46
CA MET A 356 3.83 25.94 3.67
C MET A 356 2.63 25.59 4.55
N LEU A 357 2.87 24.87 5.65
CA LEU A 357 1.83 24.53 6.63
C LEU A 357 1.31 25.80 7.33
N GLY A 358 2.20 26.75 7.62
CA GLY A 358 1.86 28.06 8.15
C GLY A 358 0.97 28.88 7.20
N LEU A 359 1.28 28.89 5.90
CA LEU A 359 0.45 29.55 4.88
C LEU A 359 -0.94 28.93 4.79
N LEU A 360 -1.05 27.59 4.82
CA LEU A 360 -2.35 26.92 4.86
C LEU A 360 -3.19 27.34 6.08
N TYR A 361 -2.57 27.38 7.25
CA TYR A 361 -3.26 27.78 8.46
C TYR A 361 -3.65 29.27 8.47
N GLN A 362 -2.78 30.16 7.98
CA GLN A 362 -3.08 31.59 7.86
C GLN A 362 -4.18 31.86 6.85
N HIS A 363 -4.21 31.11 5.75
CA HIS A 363 -5.27 31.22 4.75
C HIS A 363 -6.66 30.87 5.35
N ASN A 364 -6.70 29.85 6.20
CA ASN A 364 -7.93 29.48 6.90
C ASN A 364 -7.63 28.89 8.29
N HIS A 365 -7.86 29.69 9.34
CA HIS A 365 -7.61 29.30 10.73
C HIS A 365 -8.46 28.12 11.22
N ARG A 366 -9.52 27.73 10.48
CA ARG A 366 -10.27 26.50 10.76
C ARG A 366 -9.47 25.24 10.42
N ASN A 367 -8.42 25.35 9.61
CA ASN A 367 -7.51 24.25 9.31
C ASN A 367 -6.55 23.98 10.48
N ARG A 368 -7.10 23.59 11.63
CA ARG A 368 -6.34 23.25 12.83
C ARG A 368 -5.29 22.17 12.56
N MET A 369 -5.61 21.20 11.70
CA MET A 369 -4.68 20.13 11.34
C MET A 369 -3.37 20.67 10.72
N ALA A 370 -3.43 21.70 9.85
CA ALA A 370 -2.24 22.32 9.29
C ALA A 370 -1.37 22.98 10.39
N PHE A 371 -2.00 23.60 11.38
CA PHE A 371 -1.29 24.17 12.54
C PHE A 371 -0.62 23.08 13.39
N GLU A 372 -1.34 21.99 13.69
CA GLU A 372 -0.80 20.85 14.45
C GLU A 372 0.38 20.20 13.71
N TYR A 373 0.29 20.04 12.40
CA TYR A 373 1.39 19.53 11.57
C TYR A 373 2.60 20.46 11.55
N MET A 374 2.38 21.78 11.51
CA MET A 374 3.45 22.77 11.57
C MET A 374 4.21 22.68 12.89
N LEU A 375 3.51 22.63 14.02
CA LEU A 375 4.15 22.49 15.32
C LEU A 375 4.81 21.11 15.49
N ALA A 376 4.14 20.04 15.06
CA ALA A 376 4.71 18.70 15.06
C ALA A 376 6.00 18.61 14.23
N TYR A 377 6.04 19.28 13.09
CA TYR A 377 7.20 19.32 12.21
C TYR A 377 8.42 19.94 12.91
N VAL A 378 8.27 21.12 13.50
CA VAL A 378 9.39 21.78 14.21
C VAL A 378 9.78 21.06 15.50
N LEU A 379 8.83 20.45 16.22
CA LEU A 379 9.12 19.61 17.38
C LEU A 379 9.92 18.35 16.99
N GLN A 380 9.60 17.73 15.87
CA GLN A 380 10.37 16.59 15.37
C GLN A 380 11.76 16.98 14.87
N GLN A 381 11.93 18.19 14.37
CA GLN A 381 13.25 18.76 14.07
C GLN A 381 14.03 19.18 15.31
N ARG A 382 13.40 19.16 16.49
CA ARG A 382 13.95 19.67 17.76
C ARG A 382 14.27 21.18 17.72
N ASP A 383 13.61 21.90 16.83
CA ASP A 383 13.76 23.33 16.64
C ASP A 383 12.77 24.07 17.55
N LEU A 384 13.21 24.26 18.82
CA LEU A 384 12.40 24.95 19.82
C LEU A 384 12.31 26.45 19.58
N GLU A 385 13.25 27.04 18.84
CA GLU A 385 13.20 28.46 18.49
C GLU A 385 12.03 28.71 17.53
N ARG A 386 11.93 27.92 16.46
CA ARG A 386 10.78 27.98 15.54
C ARG A 386 9.47 27.58 16.23
N PHE A 387 9.51 26.61 17.13
CA PHE A 387 8.33 26.26 17.91
C PHE A 387 7.80 27.46 18.70
N MET A 388 8.66 28.18 19.42
CA MET A 388 8.28 29.39 20.17
C MET A 388 7.78 30.52 19.27
N LYS A 389 8.29 30.62 18.04
CA LYS A 389 7.83 31.61 17.06
C LYS A 389 6.43 31.27 16.52
N TYR A 390 6.12 29.97 16.29
CA TYR A 390 4.87 29.54 15.68
C TYR A 390 3.76 29.27 16.70
N TYR A 391 4.09 28.85 17.91
CA TYR A 391 3.11 28.53 18.95
C TYR A 391 2.07 29.65 19.20
N PRO A 392 2.44 30.95 19.26
CA PRO A 392 1.46 32.01 19.47
C PRO A 392 0.43 32.18 18.36
N LEU A 393 0.69 31.67 17.14
CA LEU A 393 -0.26 31.69 16.02
C LEU A 393 -1.50 30.84 16.33
N GLY A 394 -1.39 29.87 17.24
CA GLY A 394 -2.46 28.97 17.63
C GLY A 394 -3.59 29.57 18.48
N LYS A 395 -3.61 30.88 18.75
CA LYS A 395 -4.68 31.54 19.50
C LYS A 395 -6.08 31.28 18.92
N HIS A 396 -6.15 31.04 17.62
CA HIS A 396 -7.41 30.78 16.90
C HIS A 396 -7.64 29.29 16.58
N ALA A 397 -6.76 28.38 17.05
CA ALA A 397 -6.85 26.95 16.75
C ALA A 397 -7.93 26.21 17.58
N GLY A 398 -8.59 26.90 18.52
CA GLY A 398 -9.71 26.38 19.30
C GLY A 398 -9.33 25.24 20.24
N TYR A 399 -8.20 25.35 20.92
CA TYR A 399 -7.79 24.38 21.95
C TYR A 399 -8.53 24.63 23.27
N ASP A 400 -9.12 23.60 23.83
CA ASP A 400 -9.71 23.61 25.18
C ASP A 400 -8.64 23.58 26.26
N HIS A 401 -7.47 23.03 25.96
CA HIS A 401 -6.30 22.94 26.83
C HIS A 401 -5.02 23.02 25.99
N ILE A 402 -3.90 23.35 26.60
CA ILE A 402 -2.61 23.25 25.90
C ILE A 402 -2.25 21.78 25.75
N PRO A 403 -2.09 21.25 24.50
CA PRO A 403 -1.70 19.87 24.28
C PRO A 403 -0.43 19.45 25.01
N ARG A 404 -0.35 18.20 25.44
CA ARG A 404 0.71 17.71 26.33
C ARG A 404 2.12 17.94 25.77
N SER A 405 2.37 17.61 24.51
CA SER A 405 3.68 17.81 23.91
C SER A 405 4.10 19.29 23.83
N TYR A 406 3.11 20.18 23.67
CA TYR A 406 3.37 21.62 23.68
C TYR A 406 3.70 22.10 25.10
N GLN A 407 2.98 21.62 26.13
CA GLN A 407 3.34 21.92 27.53
C GLN A 407 4.75 21.45 27.84
N GLU A 408 5.13 20.28 27.40
CA GLU A 408 6.46 19.69 27.58
C GLU A 408 7.55 20.50 26.88
N ALA A 409 7.30 21.03 25.68
CA ALA A 409 8.20 21.90 24.97
C ALA A 409 8.32 23.27 25.62
N LEU A 410 7.20 23.90 26.01
CA LEU A 410 7.15 25.21 26.67
C LEU A 410 7.90 25.20 28.01
N ILE A 411 7.65 24.17 28.83
CA ILE A 411 8.32 24.08 30.13
C ILE A 411 9.83 23.83 29.97
N TYR A 412 10.25 23.07 28.97
CA TYR A 412 11.64 22.83 28.65
C TYR A 412 12.33 24.15 28.26
N VAL A 413 11.76 24.95 27.35
CA VAL A 413 12.30 26.24 26.95
C VAL A 413 12.37 27.18 28.14
N TRP A 414 11.34 27.22 29.00
CA TRP A 414 11.33 28.03 30.20
C TRP A 414 12.49 27.70 31.16
N THR A 415 12.75 26.41 31.37
CA THR A 415 13.81 25.92 32.28
C THR A 415 15.23 26.23 31.78
N GLN A 416 15.42 26.48 30.47
CA GLN A 416 16.72 26.90 29.95
C GLN A 416 17.12 28.33 30.40
N THR A 417 16.14 29.19 30.69
CA THR A 417 16.33 30.58 31.03
C THR A 417 16.02 30.89 32.50
N HIS A 418 15.15 30.08 33.12
CA HIS A 418 14.66 30.31 34.50
C HIS A 418 14.92 29.07 35.35
N LYS A 419 15.36 29.28 36.59
CA LYS A 419 15.67 28.20 37.55
C LYS A 419 14.43 27.66 38.28
N ASN A 420 13.28 28.26 38.09
CA ASN A 420 12.01 27.85 38.73
C ASN A 420 10.83 27.93 37.75
N PHE A 421 9.68 27.41 38.15
CA PHE A 421 8.46 27.41 37.37
C PHE A 421 7.52 28.60 37.69
N GLN A 422 7.97 29.56 38.50
CA GLN A 422 7.14 30.72 38.87
C GLN A 422 7.12 31.73 37.72
N GLY A 423 5.95 32.33 37.49
CA GLY A 423 5.81 33.39 36.50
C GLY A 423 5.69 32.88 35.04
N MET A 424 5.56 31.59 34.81
CA MET A 424 5.29 31.08 33.45
C MET A 424 4.01 31.70 32.87
N PRO A 425 4.05 32.20 31.64
CA PRO A 425 2.89 32.83 31.01
C PRO A 425 1.84 31.82 30.51
N TRP A 426 2.10 30.52 30.63
CA TRP A 426 1.26 29.45 30.16
C TRP A 426 0.67 28.64 31.32
N SER A 427 -0.58 28.17 31.16
CA SER A 427 -1.22 27.27 32.12
C SER A 427 -0.75 25.83 31.87
N ILE A 428 0.35 25.46 32.52
CA ILE A 428 0.90 24.09 32.46
C ILE A 428 0.22 23.22 33.50
N SER A 429 -0.12 21.98 33.12
CA SER A 429 -0.78 21.07 34.06
C SER A 429 0.18 20.69 35.22
N PRO A 430 -0.35 20.56 36.45
CA PRO A 430 0.47 20.15 37.60
C PRO A 430 1.15 18.78 37.41
N GLN A 431 0.56 17.90 36.57
CA GLN A 431 1.16 16.61 36.25
C GLN A 431 2.44 16.80 35.44
N VAL A 432 2.40 17.62 34.39
CA VAL A 432 3.60 17.89 33.56
C VAL A 432 4.72 18.54 34.38
N VAL A 433 4.38 19.42 35.33
CA VAL A 433 5.38 20.02 36.25
C VAL A 433 6.04 18.97 37.14
N ARG A 434 5.26 18.02 37.67
CA ARG A 434 5.82 16.90 38.45
C ARG A 434 6.69 16.00 37.59
N ASP A 435 6.20 15.65 36.40
CA ASP A 435 6.90 14.77 35.46
C ASP A 435 8.23 15.33 35.02
N VAL A 436 8.32 16.65 34.67
CA VAL A 436 9.60 17.29 34.29
C VAL A 436 10.58 17.35 35.45
N THR A 437 10.09 17.61 36.68
CA THR A 437 10.95 17.65 37.87
C THR A 437 11.57 16.29 38.13
N GLU A 438 10.78 15.23 37.99
CA GLU A 438 11.29 13.88 38.18
C GLU A 438 12.20 13.43 37.01
N PHE A 439 11.84 13.77 35.77
CA PHE A 439 12.69 13.53 34.62
C PHE A 439 14.08 14.20 34.81
N ALA A 440 14.13 15.47 35.20
CA ALA A 440 15.36 16.18 35.42
C ALA A 440 16.20 15.54 36.56
N ARG A 441 15.54 15.12 37.65
CA ARG A 441 16.19 14.43 38.76
C ARG A 441 16.88 13.13 38.31
N ILE A 442 16.20 12.31 37.54
CA ILE A 442 16.76 11.05 37.03
C ILE A 442 17.86 11.32 36.02
N TYR A 443 17.65 12.29 35.10
CA TYR A 443 18.62 12.66 34.07
C TYR A 443 19.97 13.11 34.64
N THR A 444 19.97 13.82 35.77
CA THR A 444 21.18 14.38 36.38
C THR A 444 21.87 13.46 37.40
N SER A 445 21.20 12.47 37.96
CA SER A 445 21.65 11.77 39.16
C SER A 445 22.05 10.31 39.02
N GLN A 446 21.87 9.64 37.87
CA GLN A 446 21.99 8.17 37.80
C GLN A 446 22.86 7.67 36.64
N GLN A 447 23.71 6.63 36.90
CA GLN A 447 24.52 5.97 35.88
C GLN A 447 23.72 5.25 34.80
N ASN A 448 22.48 4.81 35.12
CA ASN A 448 21.56 4.12 34.19
C ASN A 448 20.35 5.01 33.84
N ALA A 449 20.52 6.35 33.86
CA ALA A 449 19.44 7.29 33.62
C ALA A 449 18.64 7.01 32.35
N ARG A 450 19.31 6.65 31.25
CA ARG A 450 18.64 6.41 29.96
C ARG A 450 17.59 5.30 30.02
N GLN A 451 17.90 4.12 30.56
CA GLN A 451 16.94 3.02 30.66
C GLN A 451 15.74 3.35 31.55
N MET A 452 15.99 4.02 32.67
CA MET A 452 14.93 4.45 33.59
C MET A 452 14.03 5.52 32.96
N LEU A 453 14.59 6.45 32.21
CA LEU A 453 13.85 7.50 31.52
C LEU A 453 13.05 6.92 30.36
N GLU A 454 13.61 6.03 29.56
CA GLU A 454 12.89 5.32 28.49
C GLU A 454 11.71 4.51 29.04
N ALA A 455 11.90 3.80 30.16
CA ALA A 455 10.84 3.00 30.76
C ALA A 455 9.68 3.83 31.35
N ARG A 456 9.98 5.02 31.91
CA ARG A 456 8.99 5.82 32.63
C ARG A 456 8.44 6.99 31.80
N PHE A 457 9.28 7.61 31.00
CA PHE A 457 8.99 8.82 30.22
C PHE A 457 9.15 8.61 28.72
N GLY A 458 9.17 7.36 28.25
CA GLY A 458 9.34 6.99 26.84
C GLY A 458 8.30 7.63 25.91
N SER A 459 7.13 7.97 26.46
CA SER A 459 6.00 8.59 25.77
C SER A 459 6.00 10.12 25.81
N THR A 460 7.09 10.76 26.25
CA THR A 460 7.17 12.23 26.38
C THR A 460 8.03 12.85 25.28
N TYR A 461 7.75 14.13 24.99
CA TYR A 461 8.58 14.90 24.07
C TYR A 461 10.04 15.06 24.59
N TRP A 462 10.23 15.14 25.91
CA TRP A 462 11.59 15.23 26.49
C TRP A 462 12.44 14.01 26.18
N ASN A 463 11.82 12.81 26.20
CA ASN A 463 12.51 11.58 25.82
C ASN A 463 12.91 11.62 24.34
N TYR A 464 12.00 12.09 23.48
CA TYR A 464 12.30 12.27 22.06
C TYR A 464 13.41 13.31 21.82
N LEU A 465 13.33 14.44 22.51
CA LEU A 465 14.28 15.56 22.39
C LEU A 465 15.70 15.19 22.81
N LEU A 466 15.83 14.51 23.95
CA LEU A 466 17.11 14.34 24.65
C LEU A 466 17.74 12.94 24.49
N LEU A 467 16.95 11.91 24.31
CA LEU A 467 17.43 10.52 24.38
C LEU A 467 17.32 9.76 23.06
N ARG A 468 16.36 10.05 22.21
CA ARG A 468 16.28 9.45 20.87
C ARG A 468 17.27 10.14 19.93
N LYS A 469 18.19 9.37 19.36
CA LYS A 469 19.12 9.84 18.33
C LYS A 469 18.50 9.71 16.95
#